data_5dbaae4ef49308ba69ffd01ee5779a7f
#
_entry.id   5dbaae4ef49308ba69ffd01ee5779a7f
#
_cell.length_a   1.000
_cell.length_b   1.000
_cell.length_c   1.000
_cell.angle_alpha   90.00
_cell.angle_beta   90.00
_cell.angle_gamma   90.00
#
_symmetry.space_group_name_H-M   'P 1'
#
loop_
_entity.id
_entity.type
_entity.pdbx_description
1 polymer ?
#
loop_
_entity_poly.entity_id
_entity_poly.type
_entity_poly.pdbx_seq_one_letter_code
_entity_poly.pdbx_strand_id
1 'polypeptide(L)'
;MTSFRIPDLTPEQIDQVVRDMDEQGYARVANFFDEDTIAAARRYVVEELDKHSGEYFSYIGRDAVRGSLLADLGGSARLCNIFSRIYQRGTGKAPPDSGTFQVLRVLSGRTGLEQSYRFHYDAYVVTALVPIAIPSDAGAKRGDLIIYPKLRAIRSNVVFNVLEKILLQNPVAWRIARSDFMRRLLKAKVLRMSPGDIYFFWGYQSLHGNEPCDASSVRATGLFHFADPHENSFLVTAIQGLRRRHERRIRERAMARSAHLTS
;
A
#
# COMPACT_ATOMS: atom_id res chain seq x y z
N MET A 1 -5.36 6.23 25.82
CA MET A 1 -5.71 6.24 24.38
C MET A 1 -5.43 7.64 23.87
N THR A 2 -4.38 7.81 23.09
CA THR A 2 -4.08 9.12 22.45
C THR A 2 -5.16 9.34 21.38
N SER A 3 -5.97 10.39 21.57
CA SER A 3 -6.98 10.78 20.57
C SER A 3 -6.25 11.37 19.38
N PHE A 4 -6.05 10.58 18.32
CA PHE A 4 -5.54 11.12 17.06
C PHE A 4 -6.68 11.78 16.28
N ARG A 5 -6.33 12.85 15.57
CA ARG A 5 -7.30 13.62 14.79
C ARG A 5 -7.04 13.39 13.28
N ILE A 6 -8.00 12.83 12.58
CA ILE A 6 -8.00 12.83 11.11
C ILE A 6 -8.56 14.19 10.67
N PRO A 7 -7.83 14.99 9.88
CA PRO A 7 -8.36 16.20 9.28
C PRO A 7 -9.52 15.87 8.34
N ASP A 8 -10.48 16.76 8.24
CA ASP A 8 -11.49 16.67 7.19
C ASP A 8 -10.97 17.39 5.93
N LEU A 9 -11.27 16.87 4.75
CA LEU A 9 -10.93 17.52 3.50
C LEU A 9 -12.15 18.27 2.97
N THR A 10 -11.95 19.52 2.58
CA THR A 10 -13.03 20.30 1.95
C THR A 10 -13.40 19.72 0.58
N PRO A 11 -14.56 20.08 -0.01
CA PRO A 11 -14.91 19.67 -1.35
C PRO A 11 -13.84 20.03 -2.38
N GLU A 12 -13.25 21.22 -2.29
CA GLU A 12 -12.20 21.71 -3.18
C GLU A 12 -10.91 20.90 -3.05
N GLN A 13 -10.56 20.49 -1.83
CA GLN A 13 -9.42 19.62 -1.57
C GLN A 13 -9.65 18.21 -2.16
N ILE A 14 -10.86 17.66 -2.05
CA ILE A 14 -11.22 16.38 -2.70
C ILE A 14 -11.10 16.51 -4.23
N ASP A 15 -11.59 17.60 -4.80
CA ASP A 15 -11.48 17.88 -6.24
C ASP A 15 -10.01 17.97 -6.68
N GLN A 16 -9.16 18.59 -5.87
CA GLN A 16 -7.72 18.67 -6.14
C GLN A 16 -7.08 17.30 -6.05
N VAL A 17 -7.39 16.50 -5.02
CA VAL A 17 -6.90 15.12 -4.88
C VAL A 17 -7.24 14.29 -6.12
N VAL A 18 -8.48 14.35 -6.60
CA VAL A 18 -8.91 13.60 -7.78
C VAL A 18 -8.17 14.08 -9.03
N ARG A 19 -8.05 15.40 -9.25
CA ARG A 19 -7.27 15.95 -10.38
C ARG A 19 -5.82 15.48 -10.36
N ASP A 20 -5.16 15.56 -9.21
CA ASP A 20 -3.76 15.15 -9.09
C ASP A 20 -3.59 13.64 -9.35
N MET A 21 -4.52 12.79 -8.83
CA MET A 21 -4.53 11.36 -9.14
C MET A 21 -4.70 11.08 -10.64
N ASP A 22 -5.47 11.91 -11.33
CA ASP A 22 -5.73 11.77 -12.76
C ASP A 22 -4.57 12.25 -13.62
N GLU A 23 -3.97 13.38 -13.29
CA GLU A 23 -2.95 14.04 -14.09
C GLU A 23 -1.54 13.57 -13.76
N GLN A 24 -1.24 13.40 -12.45
CA GLN A 24 0.09 13.04 -11.96
C GLN A 24 0.22 11.56 -11.62
N GLY A 25 -0.92 10.85 -11.50
CA GLY A 25 -0.98 9.44 -11.10
C GLY A 25 -1.11 9.22 -9.61
N TYR A 26 -0.92 10.24 -8.79
CA TYR A 26 -1.13 10.25 -7.35
C TYR A 26 -1.41 11.67 -6.84
N ALA A 27 -2.05 11.75 -5.69
CA ALA A 27 -2.21 12.99 -4.93
C ALA A 27 -1.48 12.87 -3.59
N ARG A 28 -0.89 13.97 -3.13
CA ARG A 28 -0.29 14.11 -1.80
C ARG A 28 -1.08 15.13 -0.99
N VAL A 29 -1.49 14.73 0.21
CA VAL A 29 -1.97 15.66 1.23
C VAL A 29 -0.89 15.75 2.30
N ALA A 30 -0.19 16.87 2.32
CA ALA A 30 0.93 17.09 3.23
C ALA A 30 0.44 17.34 4.66
N ASN A 31 1.24 16.90 5.64
CA ASN A 31 0.96 17.09 7.08
C ASN A 31 -0.44 16.60 7.48
N PHE A 32 -0.88 15.48 6.90
CA PHE A 32 -2.19 14.90 7.19
C PHE A 32 -2.26 14.32 8.60
N PHE A 33 -1.14 13.83 9.11
CA PHE A 33 -0.97 13.34 10.47
C PHE A 33 0.04 14.19 11.21
N ASP A 34 -0.23 14.48 12.48
CA ASP A 34 0.74 15.11 13.35
C ASP A 34 1.90 14.18 13.73
N GLU A 35 2.98 14.72 14.25
CA GLU A 35 4.18 13.95 14.61
C GLU A 35 3.91 12.95 15.73
N ASP A 36 3.04 13.26 16.70
CA ASP A 36 2.70 12.33 17.79
C ASP A 36 1.98 11.08 17.26
N THR A 37 1.10 11.27 16.29
CA THR A 37 0.40 10.18 15.59
C THR A 37 1.39 9.27 14.86
N ILE A 38 2.32 9.86 14.11
CA ILE A 38 3.35 9.09 13.38
C ILE A 38 4.34 8.45 14.34
N ALA A 39 4.73 9.12 15.41
CA ALA A 39 5.61 8.56 16.44
C ALA A 39 4.98 7.34 17.12
N ALA A 40 3.67 7.39 17.41
CA ALA A 40 2.95 6.25 17.95
C ALA A 40 2.93 5.05 16.97
N ALA A 41 2.69 5.31 15.68
CA ALA A 41 2.74 4.28 14.66
C ALA A 41 4.16 3.69 14.49
N ARG A 42 5.21 4.52 14.57
CA ARG A 42 6.61 4.06 14.55
C ARG A 42 6.94 3.14 15.73
N ARG A 43 6.53 3.50 16.95
CA ARG A 43 6.75 2.65 18.13
C ARG A 43 6.14 1.27 17.93
N TYR A 44 4.89 1.21 17.47
CA TYR A 44 4.24 -0.05 17.14
C TYR A 44 5.03 -0.87 16.10
N VAL A 45 5.54 -0.22 15.05
CA VAL A 45 6.34 -0.91 14.02
C VAL A 45 7.63 -1.47 14.61
N VAL A 46 8.31 -0.74 15.49
CA VAL A 46 9.55 -1.20 16.15
C VAL A 46 9.28 -2.41 17.04
N GLU A 47 8.23 -2.36 17.87
CA GLU A 47 7.82 -3.47 18.72
C GLU A 47 7.47 -4.74 17.93
N GLU A 48 6.78 -4.57 16.79
CA GLU A 48 6.45 -5.69 15.92
C GLU A 48 7.67 -6.22 15.14
N LEU A 49 8.61 -5.34 14.76
CA LEU A 49 9.82 -5.73 14.06
C LEU A 49 10.72 -6.62 14.93
N ASP A 50 10.80 -6.35 16.23
CA ASP A 50 11.53 -7.19 17.18
C ASP A 50 10.94 -8.62 17.25
N LYS A 51 9.62 -8.75 17.22
CA LYS A 51 8.93 -10.04 17.16
C LYS A 51 9.18 -10.81 15.86
N HIS A 52 9.64 -10.13 14.84
CA HIS A 52 9.96 -10.68 13.53
C HIS A 52 11.46 -10.73 13.22
N SER A 53 12.30 -10.64 14.28
CA SER A 53 13.76 -10.75 14.20
C SER A 53 14.39 -9.77 13.18
N GLY A 54 13.82 -8.58 13.04
CA GLY A 54 14.31 -7.56 12.13
C GLY A 54 14.01 -7.80 10.64
N GLU A 55 13.23 -8.82 10.29
CA GLU A 55 12.94 -9.22 8.90
C GLU A 55 11.58 -8.69 8.41
N TYR A 56 11.32 -8.84 7.10
CA TYR A 56 10.05 -8.47 6.48
C TYR A 56 8.85 -9.10 7.17
N PHE A 57 7.83 -8.29 7.41
CA PHE A 57 6.50 -8.78 7.75
C PHE A 57 5.39 -7.92 7.13
N SER A 58 4.19 -8.48 7.08
CA SER A 58 2.99 -7.79 6.61
C SER A 58 1.79 -8.27 7.40
N TYR A 59 0.98 -7.34 7.88
CA TYR A 59 -0.29 -7.59 8.53
C TYR A 59 -1.44 -7.20 7.63
N ILE A 60 -2.38 -8.11 7.40
CA ILE A 60 -3.47 -7.95 6.46
C ILE A 60 -4.80 -7.98 7.22
N GLY A 61 -5.56 -6.90 7.06
CA GLY A 61 -6.86 -6.71 7.70
C GLY A 61 -6.76 -6.10 9.10
N ARG A 62 -7.88 -5.58 9.58
CA ARG A 62 -7.98 -4.83 10.84
C ARG A 62 -7.59 -5.65 12.07
N ASP A 63 -7.98 -6.92 12.09
CA ASP A 63 -7.71 -7.80 13.23
C ASP A 63 -6.21 -8.06 13.43
N ALA A 64 -5.43 -8.07 12.34
CA ALA A 64 -4.00 -8.31 12.40
C ALA A 64 -3.22 -7.13 13.02
N VAL A 65 -3.79 -5.92 12.99
CA VAL A 65 -3.22 -4.70 13.58
C VAL A 65 -4.05 -4.19 14.76
N ARG A 66 -4.85 -5.06 15.37
CA ARG A 66 -5.73 -4.71 16.50
C ARG A 66 -4.93 -4.07 17.64
N GLY A 67 -5.48 -3.00 18.21
CA GLY A 67 -4.84 -2.25 19.28
C GLY A 67 -3.78 -1.26 18.81
N SER A 68 -3.53 -1.17 17.50
CA SER A 68 -2.67 -0.15 16.92
C SER A 68 -3.47 1.02 16.34
N LEU A 69 -2.81 2.16 16.19
CA LEU A 69 -3.33 3.31 15.44
C LEU A 69 -3.85 2.94 14.04
N LEU A 70 -3.25 1.95 13.38
CA LEU A 70 -3.66 1.53 12.03
C LEU A 70 -5.05 0.88 12.03
N ALA A 71 -5.40 0.13 13.09
CA ALA A 71 -6.75 -0.42 13.24
C ALA A 71 -7.79 0.68 13.43
N ASP A 72 -7.43 1.71 14.21
CA ASP A 72 -8.30 2.84 14.49
C ASP A 72 -8.50 3.72 13.26
N LEU A 73 -7.41 4.00 12.51
CA LEU A 73 -7.47 4.70 11.23
C LEU A 73 -8.36 3.98 10.22
N GLY A 74 -8.14 2.69 10.01
CA GLY A 74 -8.94 1.90 9.08
C GLY A 74 -10.40 1.72 9.49
N GLY A 75 -10.72 1.86 10.79
CA GLY A 75 -12.08 1.86 11.30
C GLY A 75 -12.73 3.24 11.38
N SER A 76 -12.00 4.30 11.01
CA SER A 76 -12.50 5.67 11.15
C SER A 76 -13.57 6.00 10.10
N ALA A 77 -14.76 6.40 10.55
CA ALA A 77 -15.81 6.90 9.68
C ALA A 77 -15.37 8.13 8.87
N ARG A 78 -14.47 8.96 9.43
CA ARG A 78 -13.94 10.14 8.74
C ARG A 78 -13.02 9.75 7.57
N LEU A 79 -12.10 8.81 7.77
CA LEU A 79 -11.27 8.31 6.68
C LEU A 79 -12.12 7.62 5.60
N CYS A 80 -13.09 6.82 6.00
CA CYS A 80 -14.04 6.17 5.08
C CYS A 80 -14.81 7.22 4.26
N ASN A 81 -15.27 8.32 4.87
CA ASN A 81 -15.94 9.41 4.17
C ASN A 81 -15.02 10.10 3.14
N ILE A 82 -13.75 10.33 3.47
CA ILE A 82 -12.77 10.87 2.50
C ILE A 82 -12.66 9.93 1.29
N PHE A 83 -12.51 8.62 1.51
CA PHE A 83 -12.46 7.64 0.43
C PHE A 83 -13.73 7.63 -0.43
N SER A 84 -14.90 7.66 0.22
CA SER A 84 -16.20 7.68 -0.47
C SER A 84 -16.33 8.89 -1.39
N ARG A 85 -15.92 10.06 -0.92
CA ARG A 85 -15.94 11.31 -1.71
C ARG A 85 -14.95 11.28 -2.87
N ILE A 86 -13.71 10.79 -2.65
CA ILE A 86 -12.72 10.60 -3.73
C ILE A 86 -13.27 9.62 -4.78
N TYR A 87 -13.80 8.48 -4.34
CA TYR A 87 -14.38 7.48 -5.24
C TYR A 87 -15.52 8.06 -6.07
N GLN A 88 -16.50 8.68 -5.42
CA GLN A 88 -17.67 9.28 -6.09
C GLN A 88 -17.24 10.35 -7.09
N ARG A 89 -16.31 11.23 -6.70
CA ARG A 89 -15.85 12.32 -7.55
C ARG A 89 -15.06 11.81 -8.77
N GLY A 90 -14.20 10.83 -8.57
CA GLY A 90 -13.34 10.31 -9.64
C GLY A 90 -13.99 9.30 -10.56
N THR A 91 -15.03 8.57 -10.09
CA THR A 91 -15.71 7.55 -10.90
C THR A 91 -17.10 7.95 -11.37
N GLY A 92 -17.71 8.97 -10.77
CA GLY A 92 -19.11 9.35 -11.00
C GLY A 92 -20.14 8.35 -10.45
N LYS A 93 -19.68 7.33 -9.69
CA LYS A 93 -20.55 6.26 -9.16
C LYS A 93 -20.78 6.46 -7.66
N ALA A 94 -21.92 5.95 -7.17
CA ALA A 94 -22.15 5.87 -5.73
C ALA A 94 -21.07 5.00 -5.05
N PRO A 95 -20.52 5.42 -3.90
CA PRO A 95 -19.56 4.61 -3.17
C PRO A 95 -20.23 3.35 -2.63
N PRO A 96 -19.51 2.21 -2.56
CA PRO A 96 -20.05 1.02 -1.91
C PRO A 96 -20.17 1.24 -0.40
N ASP A 97 -21.07 0.52 0.24
CA ASP A 97 -21.24 0.51 1.70
C ASP A 97 -20.22 -0.44 2.36
N SER A 98 -19.00 -0.44 1.88
CA SER A 98 -17.91 -1.21 2.43
C SER A 98 -16.92 -0.30 3.16
N GLY A 99 -16.39 -0.80 4.26
CA GLY A 99 -15.31 -0.11 4.98
C GLY A 99 -13.99 -0.15 4.21
N THR A 100 -12.97 0.42 4.82
CA THR A 100 -11.61 0.33 4.27
C THR A 100 -10.97 -1.02 4.61
N PHE A 101 -10.20 -1.56 3.67
CA PHE A 101 -9.34 -2.72 3.89
C PHE A 101 -7.90 -2.24 4.10
N GLN A 102 -7.24 -2.69 5.15
CA GLN A 102 -5.94 -2.17 5.55
C GLN A 102 -4.84 -3.21 5.56
N VAL A 103 -3.63 -2.77 5.27
CA VAL A 103 -2.42 -3.57 5.31
C VAL A 103 -1.31 -2.73 5.95
N LEU A 104 -0.63 -3.29 6.95
CA LEU A 104 0.68 -2.80 7.38
C LEU A 104 1.74 -3.59 6.62
N ARG A 105 2.67 -2.89 6.00
CA ARG A 105 3.79 -3.51 5.29
C ARG A 105 5.11 -2.92 5.78
N VAL A 106 5.97 -3.79 6.30
CA VAL A 106 7.29 -3.41 6.82
C VAL A 106 8.36 -4.15 6.04
N LEU A 107 9.19 -3.40 5.32
CA LEU A 107 10.35 -3.89 4.59
C LEU A 107 11.57 -3.67 5.47
N SER A 108 12.21 -4.74 5.86
CA SER A 108 13.44 -4.76 6.64
C SER A 108 14.18 -6.07 6.39
N GLY A 109 15.45 -6.13 6.69
CA GLY A 109 16.26 -7.31 6.51
C GLY A 109 16.43 -7.75 5.05
N ARG A 110 16.99 -8.92 4.86
CA ARG A 110 17.21 -9.51 3.53
C ARG A 110 15.90 -9.90 2.86
N THR A 111 14.93 -10.39 3.63
CA THR A 111 13.61 -10.76 3.10
C THR A 111 12.82 -9.52 2.66
N GLY A 112 13.05 -8.36 3.26
CA GLY A 112 12.49 -7.08 2.81
C GLY A 112 13.03 -6.67 1.44
N LEU A 113 14.32 -6.87 1.18
CA LEU A 113 14.94 -6.60 -0.11
C LEU A 113 14.34 -7.47 -1.22
N GLU A 114 14.01 -8.73 -0.94
CA GLU A 114 13.35 -9.66 -1.87
C GLU A 114 11.94 -9.21 -2.29
N GLN A 115 11.31 -8.27 -1.56
CA GLN A 115 9.99 -7.71 -1.90
C GLN A 115 10.05 -6.53 -2.86
N SER A 116 11.24 -6.14 -3.34
CA SER A 116 11.43 -5.03 -4.26
C SER A 116 10.97 -5.36 -5.67
N TYR A 117 10.51 -4.33 -6.39
CA TYR A 117 10.08 -4.42 -7.78
C TYR A 117 8.96 -5.44 -8.06
N ARG A 118 8.17 -5.81 -7.06
CA ARG A 118 6.99 -6.64 -7.25
C ARG A 118 5.82 -5.79 -7.75
N PHE A 119 5.81 -5.55 -9.05
CA PHE A 119 4.76 -4.77 -9.69
C PHE A 119 3.42 -5.51 -9.70
N HIS A 120 2.37 -4.79 -9.33
CA HIS A 120 1.00 -5.32 -9.29
C HIS A 120 -0.03 -4.20 -9.40
N TYR A 121 -1.27 -4.58 -9.65
CA TYR A 121 -2.45 -3.74 -9.44
C TYR A 121 -3.13 -4.15 -8.14
N ASP A 122 -3.72 -3.18 -7.47
CA ASP A 122 -4.59 -3.48 -6.35
C ASP A 122 -5.93 -4.08 -6.79
N ALA A 123 -6.60 -4.78 -5.86
CA ALA A 123 -7.96 -5.23 -6.07
C ALA A 123 -9.00 -4.10 -5.89
N TYR A 124 -8.59 -2.99 -5.30
CA TYR A 124 -9.44 -1.88 -4.90
C TYR A 124 -9.23 -0.65 -5.78
N VAL A 125 -10.31 0.12 -5.98
CA VAL A 125 -10.27 1.29 -6.88
C VAL A 125 -9.39 2.39 -6.32
N VAL A 126 -9.58 2.75 -5.06
CA VAL A 126 -8.80 3.79 -4.39
C VAL A 126 -7.87 3.16 -3.36
N THR A 127 -6.60 3.54 -3.41
CA THR A 127 -5.59 3.19 -2.40
C THR A 127 -5.05 4.47 -1.79
N ALA A 128 -4.98 4.50 -0.46
CA ALA A 128 -4.19 5.47 0.29
C ALA A 128 -2.98 4.80 0.91
N LEU A 129 -1.85 5.49 0.86
CA LEU A 129 -0.59 5.06 1.45
C LEU A 129 -0.17 6.09 2.50
N VAL A 130 0.08 5.61 3.72
CA VAL A 130 0.56 6.38 4.87
C VAL A 130 1.98 5.94 5.19
N PRO A 131 3.00 6.75 4.90
CA PRO A 131 4.37 6.46 5.29
C PRO A 131 4.52 6.60 6.81
N ILE A 132 4.99 5.55 7.47
CA ILE A 132 5.22 5.52 8.92
C ILE A 132 6.70 5.70 9.22
N ALA A 133 7.55 4.90 8.58
CA ALA A 133 9.00 5.00 8.64
C ALA A 133 9.56 4.88 7.22
N ILE A 134 10.36 5.84 6.82
CA ILE A 134 11.04 5.87 5.53
C ILE A 134 12.52 6.15 5.80
N PRO A 135 13.45 5.40 5.19
CA PRO A 135 14.87 5.66 5.32
C PRO A 135 15.26 7.08 4.94
N SER A 136 16.26 7.65 5.59
CA SER A 136 16.77 8.99 5.28
C SER A 136 17.41 9.04 3.89
N ASP A 137 17.53 10.25 3.31
CA ASP A 137 18.05 10.47 1.95
C ASP A 137 19.57 10.24 1.79
N ALA A 138 20.32 10.03 2.86
CA ALA A 138 21.77 9.94 2.84
C ALA A 138 22.30 8.65 2.17
N GLY A 139 22.09 8.53 0.85
CA GLY A 139 22.62 7.43 0.04
C GLY A 139 21.87 6.10 0.15
N ALA A 140 20.86 6.02 1.00
CA ALA A 140 20.10 4.80 1.21
C ALA A 140 19.07 4.55 0.10
N LYS A 141 18.87 3.29 -0.24
CA LYS A 141 17.72 2.86 -1.05
C LYS A 141 16.48 2.94 -0.18
N ARG A 142 15.63 3.92 -0.45
CA ARG A 142 14.47 4.29 0.40
C ARG A 142 13.26 3.39 0.25
N GLY A 143 13.21 2.59 -0.83
CA GLY A 143 12.02 1.83 -1.18
C GLY A 143 10.87 2.71 -1.70
N ASP A 144 11.19 3.79 -2.41
CA ASP A 144 10.19 4.70 -2.99
C ASP A 144 9.22 3.96 -3.92
N LEU A 145 7.99 4.45 -4.06
CA LEU A 145 6.97 3.79 -4.85
C LEU A 145 7.08 4.23 -6.31
N ILE A 146 7.15 3.26 -7.23
CA ILE A 146 7.03 3.49 -8.66
C ILE A 146 5.57 3.27 -9.04
N ILE A 147 4.97 4.25 -9.72
CA ILE A 147 3.59 4.18 -10.22
C ILE A 147 3.59 4.40 -11.72
N TYR A 148 2.89 3.53 -12.44
CA TYR A 148 2.51 3.68 -13.84
C TYR A 148 1.02 4.06 -13.90
N PRO A 149 0.68 5.33 -14.10
CA PRO A 149 -0.67 5.82 -13.94
C PRO A 149 -1.64 5.24 -14.96
N LYS A 150 -2.81 4.81 -14.51
CA LYS A 150 -3.97 4.49 -15.33
C LYS A 150 -3.69 3.61 -16.57
N LEU A 151 -2.86 2.56 -16.42
CA LEU A 151 -2.57 1.65 -17.54
C LEU A 151 -3.78 0.77 -17.90
N ARG A 152 -4.78 0.68 -17.03
CA ARG A 152 -6.02 -0.06 -17.32
C ARG A 152 -7.26 0.69 -16.86
N ALA A 153 -8.40 0.40 -17.52
CA ALA A 153 -9.70 0.87 -17.08
C ALA A 153 -10.25 0.00 -15.92
N ILE A 154 -11.18 0.55 -15.15
CA ILE A 154 -11.93 -0.22 -14.14
C ILE A 154 -12.83 -1.21 -14.89
N ARG A 155 -12.63 -2.51 -14.67
CA ARG A 155 -13.34 -3.60 -15.33
C ARG A 155 -14.06 -4.46 -14.31
N SER A 156 -15.25 -4.94 -14.64
CA SER A 156 -15.99 -5.91 -13.86
C SER A 156 -15.64 -7.38 -14.21
N ASN A 157 -14.90 -7.62 -15.30
CA ASN A 157 -14.60 -8.97 -15.76
C ASN A 157 -13.44 -9.59 -14.98
N VAL A 158 -13.76 -10.54 -14.11
CA VAL A 158 -12.82 -11.24 -13.22
C VAL A 158 -11.80 -12.08 -13.99
N VAL A 159 -12.19 -12.72 -15.09
CA VAL A 159 -11.32 -13.62 -15.88
C VAL A 159 -10.15 -12.84 -16.47
N PHE A 160 -10.40 -11.70 -17.09
CA PHE A 160 -9.35 -10.83 -17.62
C PHE A 160 -8.41 -10.32 -16.52
N ASN A 161 -8.93 -10.04 -15.33
CA ASN A 161 -8.09 -9.59 -14.21
C ASN A 161 -7.19 -10.70 -13.69
N VAL A 162 -7.66 -11.95 -13.67
CA VAL A 162 -6.84 -13.10 -13.28
C VAL A 162 -5.74 -13.37 -14.31
N LEU A 163 -6.06 -13.36 -15.61
CA LEU A 163 -5.10 -13.52 -16.68
C LEU A 163 -4.04 -12.41 -16.67
N GLU A 164 -4.44 -11.16 -16.54
CA GLU A 164 -3.53 -10.02 -16.43
C GLU A 164 -2.63 -10.13 -15.20
N LYS A 165 -3.18 -10.60 -14.08
CA LYS A 165 -2.42 -10.83 -12.86
C LYS A 165 -1.34 -11.91 -13.05
N ILE A 166 -1.66 -13.01 -13.72
CA ILE A 166 -0.69 -14.07 -14.05
C ILE A 166 0.40 -13.53 -15.00
N LEU A 167 0.02 -12.74 -16.00
CA LEU A 167 0.94 -12.17 -16.98
C LEU A 167 1.87 -11.11 -16.39
N LEU A 168 1.40 -10.33 -15.43
CA LEU A 168 2.18 -9.22 -14.86
C LEU A 168 2.91 -9.58 -13.56
N GLN A 169 2.45 -10.60 -12.83
CA GLN A 169 3.07 -11.02 -11.57
C GLN A 169 4.12 -12.14 -11.76
N ASN A 170 5.01 -11.94 -12.70
CA ASN A 170 6.14 -12.85 -12.91
C ASN A 170 7.46 -12.08 -13.00
N PRO A 171 8.61 -12.72 -12.73
CA PRO A 171 9.91 -12.05 -12.70
C PRO A 171 10.31 -11.38 -14.02
N VAL A 172 9.88 -11.92 -15.17
CA VAL A 172 10.17 -11.35 -16.50
C VAL A 172 9.41 -10.03 -16.68
N ALA A 173 8.11 -10.00 -16.38
CA ALA A 173 7.30 -8.79 -16.44
C ALA A 173 7.84 -7.71 -15.48
N TRP A 174 8.27 -8.08 -14.27
CA TRP A 174 8.88 -7.14 -13.33
C TRP A 174 10.22 -6.59 -13.84
N ARG A 175 11.04 -7.43 -14.49
CA ARG A 175 12.29 -6.98 -15.10
C ARG A 175 12.04 -5.98 -16.24
N ILE A 176 11.02 -6.23 -17.05
CA ILE A 176 10.60 -5.30 -18.11
C ILE A 176 10.08 -4.00 -17.49
N ALA A 177 9.14 -4.10 -16.53
CA ALA A 177 8.54 -2.94 -15.89
C ALA A 177 9.57 -2.01 -15.22
N ARG A 178 10.62 -2.53 -14.59
CA ARG A 178 11.66 -1.72 -13.95
C ARG A 178 12.69 -1.11 -14.91
N SER A 179 12.67 -1.48 -16.21
CA SER A 179 13.64 -0.95 -17.17
C SER A 179 13.42 0.52 -17.45
N ASP A 180 14.51 1.27 -17.70
CA ASP A 180 14.43 2.70 -18.00
C ASP A 180 13.63 2.99 -19.24
N PHE A 181 13.67 2.09 -20.23
CA PHE A 181 12.87 2.19 -21.45
C PHE A 181 11.37 2.19 -21.11
N MET A 182 10.89 1.21 -20.35
CA MET A 182 9.47 1.12 -19.96
C MET A 182 9.07 2.25 -19.02
N ARG A 183 9.94 2.64 -18.09
CA ARG A 183 9.70 3.81 -17.22
C ARG A 183 9.44 5.08 -18.03
N ARG A 184 10.24 5.33 -19.07
CA ARG A 184 10.06 6.49 -19.97
C ARG A 184 8.82 6.34 -20.85
N LEU A 185 8.66 5.19 -21.49
CA LEU A 185 7.55 4.91 -22.42
C LEU A 185 6.18 5.06 -21.73
N LEU A 186 6.05 4.48 -20.53
CA LEU A 186 4.80 4.49 -19.75
C LEU A 186 4.72 5.66 -18.76
N LYS A 187 5.64 6.62 -18.84
CA LYS A 187 5.67 7.83 -18.00
C LYS A 187 5.57 7.51 -16.50
N ALA A 188 6.35 6.53 -16.05
CA ALA A 188 6.41 6.16 -14.66
C ALA A 188 6.71 7.36 -13.75
N LYS A 189 6.05 7.41 -12.60
CA LYS A 189 6.31 8.37 -11.55
C LYS A 189 6.98 7.68 -10.37
N VAL A 190 7.97 8.32 -9.79
CA VAL A 190 8.58 7.88 -8.54
C VAL A 190 8.03 8.76 -7.42
N LEU A 191 7.29 8.12 -6.53
CA LEU A 191 6.66 8.78 -5.40
C LEU A 191 7.64 8.76 -4.22
N ARG A 192 8.26 9.90 -3.96
CA ARG A 192 9.06 10.12 -2.76
C ARG A 192 8.16 10.40 -1.57
N MET A 193 8.16 9.49 -0.63
CA MET A 193 7.27 9.52 0.51
C MET A 193 7.89 10.24 1.71
N SER A 194 7.04 10.98 2.45
CA SER A 194 7.39 11.63 3.71
C SER A 194 6.43 11.18 4.80
N PRO A 195 6.92 10.74 5.98
CA PRO A 195 6.04 10.47 7.12
C PRO A 195 5.22 11.72 7.52
N GLY A 196 3.99 11.50 7.96
CA GLY A 196 3.04 12.58 8.24
C GLY A 196 2.12 12.93 7.08
N ASP A 197 2.49 12.60 5.86
CA ASP A 197 1.65 12.78 4.68
C ASP A 197 0.74 11.58 4.44
N ILE A 198 -0.29 11.79 3.62
CA ILE A 198 -1.06 10.70 3.01
C ILE A 198 -1.05 10.86 1.49
N TYR A 199 -0.95 9.73 0.80
CA TYR A 199 -0.87 9.68 -0.66
C TYR A 199 -2.00 8.84 -1.21
N PHE A 200 -2.79 9.38 -2.15
CA PHE A 200 -3.89 8.68 -2.80
C PHE A 200 -3.55 8.38 -4.25
N PHE A 201 -3.97 7.21 -4.74
CA PHE A 201 -3.85 6.85 -6.16
C PHE A 201 -4.91 5.82 -6.56
N TRP A 202 -5.14 5.70 -7.87
CA TRP A 202 -6.04 4.71 -8.44
C TRP A 202 -5.38 3.33 -8.44
N GLY A 203 -5.44 2.62 -7.31
CA GLY A 203 -4.74 1.35 -7.11
C GLY A 203 -5.13 0.26 -8.10
N TYR A 204 -6.42 0.19 -8.44
CA TYR A 204 -6.93 -0.75 -9.43
C TYR A 204 -6.42 -0.47 -10.85
N GLN A 205 -6.23 0.79 -11.23
CA GLN A 205 -5.88 1.20 -12.60
C GLN A 205 -4.38 1.38 -12.82
N SER A 206 -3.62 1.59 -11.76
CA SER A 206 -2.21 1.95 -11.83
C SER A 206 -1.33 0.77 -11.43
N LEU A 207 -0.46 0.33 -12.36
CA LEU A 207 0.57 -0.65 -12.03
C LEU A 207 1.59 -0.01 -11.11
N HIS A 208 1.89 -0.63 -9.97
CA HIS A 208 2.82 -0.05 -9.02
C HIS A 208 3.66 -1.11 -8.30
N GLY A 209 4.79 -0.67 -7.79
CA GLY A 209 5.72 -1.48 -7.01
C GLY A 209 6.75 -0.59 -6.34
N ASN A 210 7.43 -1.07 -5.31
CA ASN A 210 8.45 -0.29 -4.62
C ASN A 210 9.85 -0.58 -5.16
N GLU A 211 10.70 0.45 -5.13
CA GLU A 211 12.14 0.32 -5.31
C GLU A 211 12.74 -0.49 -4.14
N PRO A 212 14.01 -0.93 -4.25
CA PRO A 212 14.69 -1.58 -3.13
C PRO A 212 14.75 -0.67 -1.90
N CYS A 213 14.57 -1.29 -0.73
CA CYS A 213 14.93 -0.71 0.55
C CYS A 213 16.19 -1.43 1.05
N ASP A 214 17.18 -0.70 1.56
CA ASP A 214 18.38 -1.33 2.08
C ASP A 214 18.05 -2.28 3.24
N ALA A 215 18.74 -3.43 3.29
CA ALA A 215 18.48 -4.45 4.30
C ALA A 215 18.75 -3.97 5.74
N SER A 216 19.63 -2.98 5.90
CA SER A 216 19.90 -2.33 7.20
C SER A 216 18.90 -1.24 7.58
N SER A 217 17.94 -0.96 6.72
CA SER A 217 16.95 0.10 6.90
C SER A 217 15.54 -0.47 7.10
N VAL A 218 14.68 0.33 7.73
CA VAL A 218 13.27 0.00 7.93
C VAL A 218 12.41 0.93 7.09
N ARG A 219 11.58 0.36 6.23
CA ARG A 219 10.51 1.07 5.54
C ARG A 219 9.17 0.49 5.96
N ALA A 220 8.36 1.30 6.61
CA ALA A 220 7.02 0.91 7.07
C ALA A 220 5.95 1.81 6.46
N THR A 221 4.91 1.20 5.93
CA THR A 221 3.76 1.89 5.33
C THR A 221 2.45 1.25 5.73
N GLY A 222 1.49 2.06 6.13
CA GLY A 222 0.09 1.69 6.21
C GLY A 222 -0.57 1.89 4.84
N LEU A 223 -1.30 0.87 4.37
CA LEU A 223 -2.08 0.95 3.14
C LEU A 223 -3.55 0.80 3.51
N PHE A 224 -4.38 1.64 2.93
CA PHE A 224 -5.82 1.61 3.10
C PHE A 224 -6.45 1.55 1.71
N HIS A 225 -7.29 0.55 1.51
CA HIS A 225 -7.92 0.27 0.22
C HIS A 225 -9.43 0.44 0.34
N PHE A 226 -10.05 0.97 -0.72
CA PHE A 226 -11.48 1.23 -0.74
C PHE A 226 -12.10 0.88 -2.10
N ALA A 227 -13.34 0.38 -2.06
CA ALA A 227 -14.16 0.00 -3.21
C ALA A 227 -13.54 -1.15 -4.05
N ASP A 228 -13.81 -2.39 -3.63
CA ASP A 228 -13.53 -3.58 -4.44
C ASP A 228 -14.60 -3.71 -5.54
N PRO A 229 -14.27 -3.57 -6.84
CA PRO A 229 -15.25 -3.73 -7.91
C PRO A 229 -15.78 -5.17 -8.05
N HIS A 230 -15.21 -6.10 -7.29
CA HIS A 230 -15.55 -7.52 -7.31
C HIS A 230 -15.98 -8.05 -5.93
N GLU A 231 -16.39 -7.20 -5.01
CA GLU A 231 -16.73 -7.55 -3.62
C GLU A 231 -17.70 -8.75 -3.52
N ASN A 232 -18.61 -8.89 -4.49
CA ASN A 232 -19.58 -9.99 -4.56
C ASN A 232 -19.07 -11.23 -5.33
N SER A 233 -17.78 -11.31 -5.69
CA SER A 233 -17.23 -12.43 -6.46
C SER A 233 -16.62 -13.49 -5.56
N PHE A 234 -17.17 -14.73 -5.61
CA PHE A 234 -16.61 -15.91 -4.91
C PHE A 234 -15.13 -16.15 -5.25
N LEU A 235 -14.70 -15.87 -6.49
CA LEU A 235 -13.31 -16.02 -6.92
C LEU A 235 -12.37 -15.07 -6.16
N VAL A 236 -12.82 -13.87 -5.82
CA VAL A 236 -12.00 -12.91 -5.05
C VAL A 236 -11.78 -13.40 -3.63
N THR A 237 -12.79 -13.96 -2.99
CA THR A 237 -12.66 -14.56 -1.65
C THR A 237 -11.63 -15.71 -1.63
N ALA A 238 -11.65 -16.56 -2.66
CA ALA A 238 -10.69 -17.65 -2.81
C ALA A 238 -9.25 -17.13 -3.01
N ILE A 239 -9.07 -16.10 -3.85
CA ILE A 239 -7.76 -15.46 -4.12
C ILE A 239 -7.20 -14.78 -2.87
N GLN A 240 -8.05 -14.09 -2.09
CA GLN A 240 -7.65 -13.50 -0.81
C GLN A 240 -7.19 -14.57 0.20
N GLY A 241 -7.86 -15.71 0.24
CA GLY A 241 -7.46 -16.87 1.04
C GLY A 241 -6.07 -17.41 0.64
N LEU A 242 -5.78 -17.50 -0.65
CA LEU A 242 -4.46 -17.91 -1.16
C LEU A 242 -3.36 -16.89 -0.82
N ARG A 243 -3.66 -15.59 -0.90
CA ARG A 243 -2.73 -14.52 -0.53
C ARG A 243 -2.37 -14.58 0.95
N ARG A 244 -3.34 -14.76 1.85
CA ARG A 244 -3.10 -14.93 3.29
C ARG A 244 -2.21 -16.14 3.58
N ARG A 245 -2.41 -17.26 2.87
CA ARG A 245 -1.55 -18.47 2.99
C ARG A 245 -0.13 -18.20 2.50
N HIS A 246 0.02 -17.44 1.41
CA HIS A 246 1.34 -17.08 0.87
C HIS A 246 2.13 -16.19 1.84
N GLU A 247 1.51 -15.14 2.36
CA GLU A 247 2.12 -14.24 3.37
C GLU A 247 2.50 -15.00 4.65
N ARG A 248 1.65 -15.94 5.10
CA ARG A 248 1.98 -16.81 6.23
C ARG A 248 3.23 -17.66 5.96
N ARG A 249 3.34 -18.24 4.78
CA ARG A 249 4.54 -19.04 4.40
C ARG A 249 5.81 -18.19 4.33
N ILE A 250 5.74 -16.95 3.86
CA ILE A 250 6.88 -16.02 3.86
C ILE A 250 7.33 -15.76 5.30
N ARG A 251 6.38 -15.51 6.20
CA ARG A 251 6.64 -15.29 7.64
C ARG A 251 7.28 -16.51 8.29
N GLU A 252 6.73 -17.70 8.06
CA GLU A 252 7.27 -18.96 8.59
C GLU A 252 8.72 -19.20 8.11
N ARG A 253 9.02 -18.90 6.84
CA ARG A 253 10.38 -18.98 6.29
C ARG A 253 11.33 -17.96 6.90
N ALA A 254 10.88 -16.75 7.14
CA ALA A 254 11.68 -15.72 7.79
C ALA A 254 12.04 -16.13 9.23
N MET A 255 11.06 -16.60 10.00
CA MET A 255 11.28 -17.11 11.37
C MET A 255 12.22 -18.34 11.41
N ALA A 256 12.05 -19.29 10.48
CA ALA A 256 12.92 -20.47 10.42
C ALA A 256 14.39 -20.09 10.09
N ARG A 257 14.61 -19.11 9.22
CA ARG A 257 15.95 -18.59 8.92
C ARG A 257 16.59 -17.92 10.13
N SER A 258 15.84 -17.14 10.89
CA SER A 258 16.35 -16.51 12.13
C SER A 258 16.74 -17.55 13.18
N ALA A 259 15.96 -18.62 13.36
CA ALA A 259 16.26 -19.69 14.31
C ALA A 259 17.57 -20.45 13.95
N HIS A 260 17.89 -20.59 12.67
CA HIS A 260 19.15 -21.22 12.22
C HIS A 260 20.38 -20.32 12.34
N LEU A 261 20.22 -19.01 12.55
CA LEU A 261 21.33 -18.07 12.73
C LEU A 261 21.68 -17.86 14.21
N THR A 262 20.84 -18.34 15.12
CA THR A 262 21.02 -18.25 16.59
C THR A 262 21.42 -19.59 17.23
N SER A 263 21.47 -20.67 16.46
CA SER A 263 22.01 -21.97 16.83
C SER A 263 23.43 -22.18 16.27
#